data_82786c2827f8916ae1470bd47d3e7d48
#
_entry.id   82786c2827f8916ae1470bd47d3e7d48
#
_cell.length_a   1.000
_cell.length_b   1.000
_cell.length_c   1.000
_cell.angle_alpha   90.00
_cell.angle_beta   90.00
_cell.angle_gamma   90.00
#
_symmetry.space_group_name_H-M   'P 1'
#
loop_
_entity.id
_entity.type
_entity.pdbx_description
1 polymer ?
#
loop_
_entity_poly.entity_id
_entity_poly.type
_entity_poly.pdbx_seq_one_letter_code
_entity_poly.pdbx_strand_id
1 'polypeptide(L)'
;MKPEIFKCSIKNVDFGSNVKVVEPVNVYECSIGDDCFIGPFVEIQKGVKIGNRCKIQSHTFICEQVSIGDDSVIAHGVMFINDLFSTGGPAHGNKDLWRETVIGNNVSIGSNATILPVRICNNVVIGAGSVVTKNIEEPGIYAGNPSKLLRTIKEIREF
;
A
#
# COMPACT_ATOMS: atom_id res chain seq x y z
N MET A 1 -18.33 -20.88 25.61
CA MET A 1 -18.77 -19.96 24.52
C MET A 1 -18.13 -20.42 23.22
N LYS A 2 -18.86 -20.40 22.12
CA LYS A 2 -18.29 -20.65 20.77
C LYS A 2 -17.83 -19.31 20.20
N PRO A 3 -16.65 -19.23 19.54
CA PRO A 3 -16.21 -18.00 18.91
C PRO A 3 -17.09 -17.67 17.70
N GLU A 4 -17.23 -16.39 17.40
CA GLU A 4 -17.72 -15.93 16.11
C GLU A 4 -16.56 -16.00 15.11
N ILE A 5 -16.76 -16.69 13.97
CA ILE A 5 -15.70 -16.96 13.00
C ILE A 5 -16.01 -16.22 11.70
N PHE A 6 -15.10 -15.34 11.31
CA PHE A 6 -15.09 -14.69 9.99
C PHE A 6 -14.09 -15.39 9.08
N LYS A 7 -14.47 -15.56 7.81
CA LYS A 7 -13.58 -16.19 6.81
C LYS A 7 -12.96 -15.10 5.96
N CYS A 8 -11.68 -15.29 5.62
CA CYS A 8 -11.04 -14.51 4.54
C CYS A 8 -11.85 -14.69 3.25
N SER A 9 -12.13 -13.59 2.57
CA SER A 9 -12.95 -13.63 1.35
C SER A 9 -12.75 -12.38 0.50
N ILE A 10 -13.24 -12.47 -0.74
CA ILE A 10 -13.44 -11.30 -1.61
C ILE A 10 -14.90 -10.87 -1.44
N LYS A 11 -15.13 -9.63 -0.98
CA LYS A 11 -16.47 -9.15 -0.67
C LYS A 11 -16.66 -7.70 -1.11
N ASN A 12 -17.68 -7.46 -1.95
CA ASN A 12 -18.06 -6.11 -2.42
C ASN A 12 -16.86 -5.33 -2.98
N VAL A 13 -16.11 -5.94 -3.91
CA VAL A 13 -14.96 -5.34 -4.56
C VAL A 13 -15.32 -4.95 -5.98
N ASP A 14 -15.04 -3.72 -6.36
CA ASP A 14 -15.15 -3.23 -7.73
C ASP A 14 -13.86 -3.55 -8.47
N PHE A 15 -13.89 -4.58 -9.32
CA PHE A 15 -12.75 -4.95 -10.16
C PHE A 15 -12.88 -4.37 -11.56
N GLY A 16 -11.78 -3.83 -12.06
CA GLY A 16 -11.59 -3.56 -13.48
C GLY A 16 -11.40 -4.84 -14.32
N SER A 17 -11.02 -4.65 -15.55
CA SER A 17 -10.80 -5.76 -16.51
C SER A 17 -9.47 -6.47 -16.24
N ASN A 18 -9.40 -7.77 -16.54
CA ASN A 18 -8.18 -8.60 -16.51
C ASN A 18 -7.45 -8.65 -15.16
N VAL A 19 -8.13 -8.43 -14.05
CA VAL A 19 -7.54 -8.54 -12.72
C VAL A 19 -7.30 -10.01 -12.38
N LYS A 20 -6.09 -10.31 -11.88
CA LYS A 20 -5.69 -11.64 -11.42
C LYS A 20 -5.52 -11.63 -9.91
N VAL A 21 -6.22 -12.52 -9.23
CA VAL A 21 -6.14 -12.68 -7.77
C VAL A 21 -5.71 -14.10 -7.45
N VAL A 22 -4.70 -14.25 -6.61
CA VAL A 22 -4.22 -15.55 -6.10
C VAL A 22 -4.69 -15.72 -4.66
N GLU A 23 -5.60 -16.64 -4.43
CA GLU A 23 -6.11 -16.93 -3.08
C GLU A 23 -5.09 -17.74 -2.23
N PRO A 24 -5.20 -17.68 -0.87
CA PRO A 24 -6.22 -16.96 -0.12
C PRO A 24 -5.90 -15.48 0.04
N VAL A 25 -6.93 -14.64 0.00
CA VAL A 25 -6.85 -13.19 0.24
C VAL A 25 -8.01 -12.72 1.11
N ASN A 26 -7.87 -11.55 1.76
CA ASN A 26 -8.94 -10.85 2.43
C ASN A 26 -9.11 -9.45 1.81
N VAL A 27 -10.01 -9.33 0.83
CA VAL A 27 -10.18 -8.10 0.04
C VAL A 27 -11.65 -7.68 0.09
N TYR A 28 -11.93 -6.50 0.62
CA TYR A 28 -13.31 -6.12 0.83
C TYR A 28 -13.58 -4.62 0.70
N GLU A 29 -14.75 -4.31 0.13
CA GLU A 29 -15.32 -2.97 0.02
C GLU A 29 -14.35 -1.92 -0.55
N CYS A 30 -13.59 -2.29 -1.58
CA CYS A 30 -12.55 -1.49 -2.21
C CYS A 30 -12.68 -1.51 -3.73
N SER A 31 -11.85 -0.72 -4.43
CA SER A 31 -11.79 -0.71 -5.90
C SER A 31 -10.38 -1.01 -6.39
N ILE A 32 -10.28 -1.83 -7.45
CA ILE A 32 -9.03 -2.26 -8.08
C ILE A 32 -9.18 -2.08 -9.58
N GLY A 33 -8.30 -1.29 -10.18
CA GLY A 33 -8.33 -0.97 -11.60
C GLY A 33 -7.97 -2.14 -12.54
N ASP A 34 -7.87 -1.82 -13.82
CA ASP A 34 -7.61 -2.79 -14.86
C ASP A 34 -6.20 -3.41 -14.80
N ASP A 35 -6.06 -4.63 -15.32
CA ASP A 35 -4.77 -5.32 -15.51
C ASP A 35 -3.93 -5.48 -14.23
N CYS A 36 -4.56 -5.53 -13.07
CA CYS A 36 -3.89 -5.66 -11.77
C CYS A 36 -3.61 -7.12 -11.42
N PHE A 37 -2.60 -7.31 -10.57
CA PHE A 37 -2.26 -8.59 -9.95
C PHE A 37 -2.28 -8.46 -8.43
N ILE A 38 -3.02 -9.36 -7.75
CA ILE A 38 -3.09 -9.46 -6.31
C ILE A 38 -2.55 -10.83 -5.90
N GLY A 39 -1.43 -10.84 -5.18
CA GLY A 39 -0.79 -12.06 -4.68
C GLY A 39 -1.51 -12.70 -3.50
N PRO A 40 -1.10 -13.92 -3.11
CA PRO A 40 -1.73 -14.63 -2.00
C PRO A 40 -1.43 -13.96 -0.65
N PHE A 41 -2.32 -14.19 0.32
CA PHE A 41 -2.23 -13.65 1.68
C PHE A 41 -2.22 -12.12 1.76
N VAL A 42 -2.73 -11.45 0.73
CA VAL A 42 -2.92 -10.00 0.73
C VAL A 42 -4.21 -9.68 1.48
N GLU A 43 -4.15 -8.62 2.30
CA GLU A 43 -5.34 -7.97 2.85
C GLU A 43 -5.47 -6.55 2.30
N ILE A 44 -6.66 -6.25 1.75
CA ILE A 44 -7.04 -4.91 1.28
C ILE A 44 -8.36 -4.54 1.92
N GLN A 45 -8.35 -3.48 2.70
CA GLN A 45 -9.48 -3.07 3.50
C GLN A 45 -10.41 -2.10 2.76
N LYS A 46 -11.53 -1.83 3.43
CA LYS A 46 -12.60 -0.94 2.97
C LYS A 46 -12.10 0.42 2.53
N GLY A 47 -12.63 0.90 1.40
CA GLY A 47 -12.40 2.23 0.87
C GLY A 47 -11.03 2.43 0.21
N VAL A 48 -10.18 1.40 0.15
CA VAL A 48 -8.93 1.44 -0.59
C VAL A 48 -9.20 1.57 -2.08
N LYS A 49 -8.38 2.37 -2.76
CA LYS A 49 -8.44 2.56 -4.21
C LYS A 49 -7.10 2.20 -4.82
N ILE A 50 -7.09 1.28 -5.77
CA ILE A 50 -5.90 0.86 -6.50
C ILE A 50 -6.14 1.18 -7.98
N GLY A 51 -5.21 1.89 -8.59
CA GLY A 51 -5.22 2.25 -10.01
C GLY A 51 -4.99 1.05 -10.93
N ASN A 52 -4.71 1.32 -12.18
CA ASN A 52 -4.54 0.30 -13.21
C ASN A 52 -3.11 -0.25 -13.26
N ARG A 53 -2.94 -1.48 -13.76
CA ARG A 53 -1.64 -2.14 -14.00
C ARG A 53 -0.75 -2.24 -12.76
N CYS A 54 -1.38 -2.31 -11.59
CA CYS A 54 -0.70 -2.44 -10.32
C CYS A 54 -0.41 -3.90 -9.97
N LYS A 55 0.69 -4.12 -9.24
CA LYS A 55 1.04 -5.43 -8.68
C LYS A 55 1.14 -5.33 -7.17
N ILE A 56 0.25 -6.01 -6.47
CA ILE A 56 0.27 -6.13 -5.01
C ILE A 56 0.76 -7.54 -4.68
N GLN A 57 1.96 -7.65 -4.15
CA GLN A 57 2.60 -8.94 -3.89
C GLN A 57 2.15 -9.54 -2.56
N SER A 58 2.47 -10.83 -2.36
CA SER A 58 2.01 -11.61 -1.22
C SER A 58 2.32 -10.97 0.14
N HIS A 59 1.44 -11.23 1.13
CA HIS A 59 1.57 -10.79 2.53
C HIS A 59 1.54 -9.27 2.72
N THR A 60 1.08 -8.51 1.73
CA THR A 60 0.91 -7.05 1.84
C THR A 60 -0.39 -6.74 2.57
N PHE A 61 -0.32 -5.80 3.49
CA PHE A 61 -1.48 -5.25 4.20
C PHE A 61 -1.72 -3.81 3.78
N ILE A 62 -2.92 -3.54 3.27
CA ILE A 62 -3.36 -2.21 2.85
C ILE A 62 -4.59 -1.83 3.68
N CYS A 63 -4.38 -0.95 4.67
CA CYS A 63 -5.44 -0.49 5.56
C CYS A 63 -6.39 0.52 4.89
N GLU A 64 -7.49 0.83 5.57
CA GLU A 64 -8.41 1.88 5.13
C GLU A 64 -7.69 3.22 4.90
N GLN A 65 -8.25 4.08 4.03
CA GLN A 65 -7.75 5.41 3.65
C GLN A 65 -6.44 5.39 2.86
N VAL A 66 -6.13 4.30 2.15
CA VAL A 66 -5.01 4.23 1.22
C VAL A 66 -5.51 4.35 -0.21
N SER A 67 -4.82 5.17 -1.01
CA SER A 67 -4.99 5.21 -2.46
C SER A 67 -3.65 5.03 -3.16
N ILE A 68 -3.63 4.23 -4.23
CA ILE A 68 -2.44 3.88 -5.02
C ILE A 68 -2.74 4.20 -6.48
N GLY A 69 -1.88 4.98 -7.10
CA GLY A 69 -1.96 5.34 -8.51
C GLY A 69 -1.57 4.20 -9.45
N ASP A 70 -1.67 4.47 -10.73
CA ASP A 70 -1.40 3.52 -11.82
C ASP A 70 0.06 3.04 -11.86
N ASP A 71 0.30 1.90 -12.51
CA ASP A 71 1.63 1.35 -12.82
C ASP A 71 2.53 1.14 -11.60
N SER A 72 1.94 0.92 -10.43
CA SER A 72 2.68 0.81 -9.17
C SER A 72 2.89 -0.65 -8.76
N VAL A 73 4.02 -0.90 -8.10
CA VAL A 73 4.38 -2.22 -7.57
C VAL A 73 4.57 -2.14 -6.06
N ILE A 74 3.74 -2.87 -5.33
CA ILE A 74 3.85 -3.03 -3.89
C ILE A 74 4.39 -4.44 -3.64
N ALA A 75 5.65 -4.53 -3.25
CA ALA A 75 6.34 -5.79 -3.08
C ALA A 75 5.87 -6.56 -1.83
N HIS A 76 6.46 -7.72 -1.59
CA HIS A 76 6.02 -8.65 -0.56
C HIS A 76 6.10 -8.06 0.86
N GLY A 77 5.06 -8.29 1.66
CA GLY A 77 5.08 -7.93 3.08
C GLY A 77 5.10 -6.43 3.37
N VAL A 78 4.71 -5.58 2.42
CA VAL A 78 4.59 -4.14 2.68
C VAL A 78 3.41 -3.88 3.60
N MET A 79 3.61 -3.03 4.61
CA MET A 79 2.62 -2.67 5.61
C MET A 79 2.27 -1.20 5.53
N PHE A 80 0.99 -0.90 5.28
CA PHE A 80 0.45 0.46 5.38
C PHE A 80 -0.16 0.69 6.76
N ILE A 81 0.08 1.85 7.33
CA ILE A 81 -0.39 2.26 8.66
C ILE A 81 -1.32 3.47 8.51
N ASN A 82 -2.46 3.47 9.18
CA ASN A 82 -3.37 4.63 9.23
C ASN A 82 -3.55 5.20 10.65
N ASP A 83 -3.25 4.41 11.70
CA ASP A 83 -3.32 4.83 13.10
C ASP A 83 -1.92 5.10 13.63
N LEU A 84 -1.64 6.35 13.96
CA LEU A 84 -0.35 6.79 14.50
C LEU A 84 -0.30 6.77 16.04
N PHE A 85 -1.34 6.23 16.69
CA PHE A 85 -1.45 6.25 18.16
C PHE A 85 -1.28 7.64 18.76
N SER A 86 -1.79 8.66 18.08
CA SER A 86 -1.56 10.08 18.37
C SER A 86 -2.03 10.53 19.76
N THR A 87 -2.90 9.74 20.38
CA THR A 87 -3.41 9.97 21.76
C THR A 87 -2.70 9.10 22.80
N GLY A 88 -1.60 8.43 22.43
CA GLY A 88 -0.86 7.51 23.31
C GLY A 88 -1.40 6.09 23.33
N GLY A 89 -2.37 5.77 22.45
CA GLY A 89 -2.98 4.45 22.32
C GLY A 89 -3.70 4.31 20.97
N PRO A 90 -4.27 3.12 20.67
CA PRO A 90 -4.99 2.90 19.43
C PRO A 90 -6.26 3.74 19.34
N ALA A 91 -6.68 4.04 18.12
CA ALA A 91 -7.87 4.86 17.84
C ALA A 91 -9.19 4.23 18.30
N HIS A 92 -9.20 2.94 18.68
CA HIS A 92 -10.40 2.20 19.10
C HIS A 92 -11.58 2.31 18.10
N GLY A 93 -11.28 2.36 16.81
CA GLY A 93 -12.28 2.50 15.75
C GLY A 93 -12.74 3.95 15.48
N ASN A 94 -12.20 4.93 16.18
CA ASN A 94 -12.43 6.34 15.86
C ASN A 94 -11.64 6.75 14.62
N LYS A 95 -12.32 6.76 13.48
CA LYS A 95 -11.69 7.05 12.17
C LYS A 95 -11.20 8.49 12.01
N ASP A 96 -11.63 9.41 12.86
CA ASP A 96 -11.15 10.80 12.86
C ASP A 96 -9.67 10.90 13.29
N LEU A 97 -9.18 9.88 13.98
CA LEU A 97 -7.78 9.76 14.38
C LEU A 97 -6.90 9.10 13.31
N TRP A 98 -7.49 8.46 12.31
CA TRP A 98 -6.76 7.86 11.20
C TRP A 98 -6.34 8.92 10.19
N ARG A 99 -5.31 8.60 9.43
CA ARG A 99 -4.76 9.49 8.39
C ARG A 99 -4.62 8.74 7.08
N GLU A 100 -4.82 9.48 5.99
CA GLU A 100 -4.73 8.94 4.63
C GLU A 100 -3.30 8.73 4.16
N THR A 101 -3.11 7.74 3.29
CA THR A 101 -1.90 7.55 2.50
C THR A 101 -2.24 7.67 1.02
N VAL A 102 -1.48 8.48 0.30
CA VAL A 102 -1.64 8.66 -1.15
C VAL A 102 -0.34 8.31 -1.85
N ILE A 103 -0.38 7.26 -2.67
CA ILE A 103 0.73 6.83 -3.50
C ILE A 103 0.45 7.28 -4.94
N GLY A 104 1.40 7.96 -5.55
CA GLY A 104 1.31 8.40 -6.94
C GLY A 104 1.43 7.27 -7.95
N ASN A 105 1.59 7.64 -9.22
CA ASN A 105 1.76 6.69 -10.32
C ASN A 105 3.22 6.25 -10.44
N ASN A 106 3.45 5.05 -10.98
CA ASN A 106 4.79 4.51 -11.22
C ASN A 106 5.66 4.51 -9.96
N VAL A 107 5.08 4.05 -8.84
CA VAL A 107 5.79 3.93 -7.56
C VAL A 107 6.10 2.46 -7.30
N SER A 108 7.35 2.17 -6.95
CA SER A 108 7.79 0.83 -6.56
C SER A 108 8.16 0.81 -5.08
N ILE A 109 7.47 0.02 -4.29
CA ILE A 109 7.73 -0.11 -2.85
C ILE A 109 8.33 -1.49 -2.58
N GLY A 110 9.58 -1.50 -2.09
CA GLY A 110 10.34 -2.71 -1.80
C GLY A 110 9.77 -3.53 -0.65
N SER A 111 10.10 -4.82 -0.64
CA SER A 111 9.58 -5.80 0.32
C SER A 111 9.82 -5.38 1.77
N ASN A 112 8.84 -5.67 2.64
CA ASN A 112 8.86 -5.38 4.07
C ASN A 112 9.05 -3.90 4.42
N ALA A 113 8.73 -2.99 3.51
CA ALA A 113 8.67 -1.57 3.83
C ALA A 113 7.42 -1.27 4.68
N THR A 114 7.53 -0.29 5.57
CA THR A 114 6.41 0.25 6.35
C THR A 114 6.11 1.66 5.88
N ILE A 115 4.87 1.91 5.51
CA ILE A 115 4.41 3.19 4.99
C ILE A 115 3.45 3.81 6.00
N LEU A 116 3.88 4.88 6.63
CA LEU A 116 3.03 5.69 7.49
C LEU A 116 2.09 6.56 6.64
N PRO A 117 1.10 7.21 7.24
CA PRO A 117 0.23 8.15 6.52
C PRO A 117 1.02 9.28 5.89
N VAL A 118 1.30 9.14 4.61
CA VAL A 118 2.14 10.07 3.83
C VAL A 118 1.63 10.19 2.39
N ARG A 119 2.09 11.23 1.71
CA ARG A 119 1.95 11.37 0.26
C ARG A 119 3.29 11.06 -0.40
N ILE A 120 3.28 10.17 -1.39
CA ILE A 120 4.43 9.84 -2.22
C ILE A 120 4.12 10.26 -3.65
N CYS A 121 4.92 11.15 -4.21
CA CYS A 121 4.74 11.61 -5.58
C CYS A 121 5.00 10.50 -6.61
N ASN A 122 4.75 10.81 -7.89
CA ASN A 122 5.00 9.87 -8.98
C ASN A 122 6.49 9.54 -9.13
N ASN A 123 6.81 8.40 -9.74
CA ASN A 123 8.17 7.98 -10.10
C ASN A 123 9.11 7.86 -8.88
N VAL A 124 8.68 7.20 -7.85
CA VAL A 124 9.46 6.96 -6.63
C VAL A 124 9.75 5.48 -6.45
N VAL A 125 10.95 5.16 -6.00
CA VAL A 125 11.34 3.82 -5.55
C VAL A 125 11.62 3.87 -4.05
N ILE A 126 10.98 3.01 -3.29
CA ILE A 126 11.24 2.78 -1.87
C ILE A 126 12.02 1.47 -1.72
N GLY A 127 13.20 1.54 -1.13
CA GLY A 127 14.03 0.36 -0.86
C GLY A 127 13.36 -0.63 0.11
N ALA A 128 13.71 -1.91 -0.01
CA ALA A 128 13.20 -2.95 0.90
C ALA A 128 13.55 -2.64 2.37
N GLY A 129 12.64 -2.99 3.29
CA GLY A 129 12.82 -2.77 4.73
C GLY A 129 12.80 -1.31 5.18
N SER A 130 12.44 -0.39 4.31
CA SER A 130 12.40 1.04 4.64
C SER A 130 11.18 1.40 5.46
N VAL A 131 11.29 2.49 6.25
CA VAL A 131 10.15 3.09 6.97
C VAL A 131 9.94 4.52 6.45
N VAL A 132 8.86 4.73 5.72
CA VAL A 132 8.51 6.04 5.18
C VAL A 132 7.65 6.81 6.18
N THR A 133 8.24 7.85 6.77
CA THR A 133 7.62 8.62 7.87
C THR A 133 7.23 10.04 7.47
N LYS A 134 7.60 10.49 6.27
CA LYS A 134 7.35 11.84 5.76
C LYS A 134 6.93 11.80 4.30
N ASN A 135 6.23 12.82 3.86
CA ASN A 135 5.90 12.98 2.45
C ASN A 135 7.15 12.96 1.58
N ILE A 136 7.00 12.37 0.38
CA ILE A 136 8.02 12.37 -0.66
C ILE A 136 7.47 13.18 -1.83
N GLU A 137 8.07 14.33 -2.07
CA GLU A 137 7.60 15.30 -3.05
C GLU A 137 8.45 15.32 -4.33
N GLU A 138 9.61 14.65 -4.31
CA GLU A 138 10.53 14.58 -5.45
C GLU A 138 10.73 13.15 -5.93
N PRO A 139 10.71 12.89 -7.24
CA PRO A 139 11.03 11.58 -7.81
C PRO A 139 12.45 11.14 -7.44
N GLY A 140 12.60 9.87 -7.04
CA GLY A 140 13.91 9.37 -6.63
C GLY A 140 13.85 7.99 -5.99
N ILE A 141 15.01 7.52 -5.54
CA ILE A 141 15.17 6.31 -4.73
C ILE A 141 15.37 6.70 -3.28
N TYR A 142 14.50 6.19 -2.43
CA TYR A 142 14.50 6.44 -0.99
C TYR A 142 14.69 5.12 -0.25
N ALA A 143 15.50 5.09 0.80
CA ALA A 143 15.65 3.91 1.63
C ALA A 143 16.05 4.24 3.06
N GLY A 144 15.91 3.26 3.95
CA GLY A 144 16.32 3.32 5.36
C GLY A 144 15.17 3.51 6.33
N ASN A 145 15.51 3.61 7.62
CA ASN A 145 14.59 3.85 8.72
C ASN A 145 15.11 4.99 9.61
N PRO A 146 14.50 6.20 9.56
CA PRO A 146 13.52 6.64 8.57
C PRO A 146 14.12 6.73 7.15
N SER A 147 13.27 6.60 6.14
CA SER A 147 13.71 6.65 4.74
C SER A 147 14.24 8.03 4.37
N LYS A 148 15.31 8.03 3.56
CA LYS A 148 15.97 9.23 3.04
C LYS A 148 16.26 9.07 1.55
N LEU A 149 16.31 10.17 0.82
CA LEU A 149 16.72 10.18 -0.57
C LEU A 149 18.16 9.64 -0.69
N LEU A 150 18.34 8.61 -1.52
CA LEU A 150 19.66 8.06 -1.87
C LEU A 150 20.19 8.65 -3.16
N ARG A 151 19.33 8.79 -4.17
CA ARG A 151 19.65 9.42 -5.47
C ARG A 151 18.38 9.79 -6.23
N THR A 152 18.52 10.76 -7.13
CA THR A 152 17.45 11.20 -8.01
C THR A 152 17.27 10.23 -9.20
N ILE A 153 16.12 10.24 -9.85
CA ILE A 153 15.87 9.40 -11.03
C ILE A 153 16.73 9.81 -12.23
N LYS A 154 17.18 11.07 -12.30
CA LYS A 154 18.09 11.54 -13.36
C LYS A 154 19.43 10.78 -13.37
N GLU A 155 19.91 10.38 -12.20
CA GLU A 155 21.16 9.63 -12.01
C GLU A 155 21.04 8.14 -12.34
N ILE A 156 19.81 7.60 -12.53
CA ILE A 156 19.56 6.17 -12.80
C ILE A 156 19.63 5.86 -14.31
N ARG A 157 19.47 6.85 -15.18
CA ARG A 157 19.44 6.65 -16.64
C ARG A 157 20.81 6.51 -17.30
N GLU A 158 21.88 6.46 -16.54
CA GLU A 158 23.27 6.34 -17.01
C GLU A 158 23.89 4.94 -16.86
N PHE A 159 23.02 3.85 -16.83
CA PHE A 159 23.47 2.46 -16.85
C PHE A 159 22.96 1.72 -18.09
#